data_27dc0a64a2319c356420717aef93adcd
#
_entry.id   27dc0a64a2319c356420717aef93adcd
#
_cell.length_a   1.000
_cell.length_b   1.000
_cell.length_c   1.000
_cell.angle_alpha   90.00
_cell.angle_beta   90.00
_cell.angle_gamma   90.00
#
_symmetry.space_group_name_H-M   'P 1'
#
loop_
_entity.id
_entity.type
_entity.pdbx_description
1 polymer ?
#
loop_
_entity_poly.entity_id
_entity_poly.type
_entity_poly.pdbx_seq_one_letter_code
_entity_poly.pdbx_strand_id
1 'polypeptide(L)' 'MLQKLTEEIAECYRRASEARERAKRAGDRATRQDFLDMEGRWLSLAHSYEFAERLSGFTDEVKRHLPKK' A
#
# COMPACT_ATOMS: atom_id res chain seq x y z
N MET A 1 -9.73 -12.20 6.19
CA MET A 1 -9.81 -10.76 5.90
C MET A 1 -8.46 -10.11 5.89
N LEU A 2 -7.77 -10.18 7.02
CA LEU A 2 -6.45 -9.57 7.12
C LEU A 2 -5.45 -10.18 6.17
N GLN A 3 -5.58 -11.48 5.91
CA GLN A 3 -4.69 -12.16 4.97
C GLN A 3 -4.79 -11.57 3.58
N LYS A 4 -5.99 -11.19 3.16
CA LYS A 4 -6.16 -10.57 1.86
C LYS A 4 -5.44 -9.24 1.79
N LEU A 5 -5.52 -8.45 2.85
CA LEU A 5 -4.83 -7.16 2.85
C LEU A 5 -3.32 -7.35 2.78
N THR A 6 -2.80 -8.38 3.44
CA THR A 6 -1.37 -8.67 3.37
C THR A 6 -0.95 -8.94 1.93
N GLU A 7 -1.73 -9.70 1.18
CA GLU A 7 -1.43 -9.97 -0.21
C GLU A 7 -1.54 -8.71 -1.05
N GLU A 8 -2.56 -7.89 -0.78
CA GLU A 8 -2.73 -6.65 -1.51
C GLU A 8 -1.57 -5.70 -1.26
N ILE A 9 -1.11 -5.63 -0.02
CA ILE A 9 0.02 -4.79 0.33
C ILE A 9 1.27 -5.24 -0.42
N ALA A 10 1.53 -6.54 -0.43
CA ALA A 10 2.68 -7.08 -1.14
C ALA A 10 2.60 -6.76 -2.63
N GLU A 11 1.41 -6.90 -3.21
CA GLU A 11 1.21 -6.59 -4.62
C GLU A 11 1.48 -5.13 -4.91
N CYS A 12 1.03 -4.24 -4.03
CA CYS A 12 1.28 -2.81 -4.21
C CYS A 12 2.76 -2.50 -4.23
N TYR A 13 3.51 -3.07 -3.29
CA TYR A 13 4.95 -2.85 -3.25
C TYR A 13 5.65 -3.42 -4.47
N ARG A 14 5.21 -4.57 -4.93
CA ARG A 14 5.78 -5.16 -6.13
C ARG A 14 5.57 -4.26 -7.34
N ARG A 15 4.36 -3.74 -7.48
CA ARG A 15 4.07 -2.86 -8.61
C ARG A 15 4.79 -1.52 -8.50
N ALA A 16 4.96 -1.02 -7.30
CA ALA A 16 5.72 0.20 -7.09
C ALA A 16 7.18 -0.03 -7.52
N SER A 17 7.73 -1.17 -7.16
CA SER A 17 9.10 -1.50 -7.53
C SER A 17 9.26 -1.62 -9.05
N GLU A 18 8.28 -2.24 -9.71
CA GLU A 18 8.30 -2.34 -11.16
C GLU A 18 8.26 -0.98 -11.82
N ALA A 19 7.40 -0.10 -11.32
CA ALA A 19 7.30 1.24 -11.88
C ALA A 19 8.62 1.99 -11.72
N ARG A 20 9.26 1.84 -10.57
CA ARG A 20 10.55 2.48 -10.33
C ARG A 20 11.61 1.98 -11.30
N GLU A 21 11.64 0.67 -11.54
CA GLU A 21 12.61 0.11 -12.48
C GLU A 21 12.37 0.62 -13.88
N ARG A 22 11.12 0.76 -14.28
CA ARG A 22 10.79 1.30 -15.59
C ARG A 22 11.18 2.77 -15.71
N ALA A 23 11.03 3.52 -14.61
CA ALA A 23 11.46 4.91 -14.60
C ALA A 23 12.95 5.01 -14.87
N LYS A 24 13.74 4.11 -14.29
CA LYS A 24 15.19 4.11 -14.51
C LYS A 24 15.56 3.86 -15.95
N ARG A 25 14.74 3.11 -16.67
CA ARG A 25 15.00 2.77 -18.07
C ARG A 25 14.39 3.76 -19.04
N ALA A 26 13.57 4.68 -18.55
CA ALA A 26 12.90 5.63 -19.43
C ALA A 26 13.92 6.53 -20.12
N GLY A 27 13.70 6.75 -21.40
CA GLY A 27 14.64 7.54 -22.19
C GLY A 27 14.41 9.02 -22.10
N ASP A 28 13.22 9.44 -21.71
CA ASP A 28 12.92 10.86 -21.62
C ASP A 28 12.34 11.19 -20.25
N ARG A 29 12.35 12.48 -19.97
CA ARG A 29 11.95 12.96 -18.65
C ARG A 29 10.47 12.76 -18.38
N ALA A 30 9.64 13.00 -19.38
CA ALA A 30 8.19 12.89 -19.19
C ALA A 30 7.79 11.46 -18.87
N THR A 31 8.33 10.50 -19.60
CA THR A 31 8.05 9.10 -19.37
C THR A 31 8.53 8.66 -17.99
N ARG A 32 9.74 9.11 -17.63
CA ARG A 32 10.27 8.79 -16.31
C ARG A 32 9.36 9.31 -15.21
N GLN A 33 8.89 10.54 -15.36
CA GLN A 33 8.03 11.13 -14.34
C GLN A 33 6.72 10.37 -14.23
N ASP A 34 6.18 9.90 -15.35
CA ASP A 34 4.95 9.10 -15.34
C ASP A 34 5.14 7.84 -14.51
N PHE A 35 6.26 7.15 -14.67
CA PHE A 35 6.52 5.95 -13.91
C PHE A 35 6.75 6.25 -12.44
N LEU A 36 7.40 7.36 -12.12
CA LEU A 36 7.60 7.75 -10.74
C LEU A 36 6.26 8.12 -10.07
N ASP A 37 5.37 8.76 -10.81
CA ASP A 37 4.03 9.05 -10.30
C ASP A 37 3.27 7.74 -10.02
N MET A 38 3.43 6.77 -10.91
CA MET A 38 2.80 5.48 -10.74
C MET A 38 3.35 4.78 -9.50
N GLU A 39 4.66 4.83 -9.30
CA GLU A 39 5.27 4.28 -8.08
C GLU A 39 4.63 4.91 -6.84
N GLY A 40 4.51 6.24 -6.85
CA GLY A 40 3.93 6.95 -5.73
C GLY A 40 2.51 6.53 -5.42
N ARG A 41 1.71 6.30 -6.48
CA ARG A 41 0.34 5.85 -6.29
C ARG A 41 0.27 4.47 -5.65
N TRP A 42 1.13 3.55 -6.11
CA TRP A 42 1.15 2.22 -5.52
C TRP A 42 1.61 2.25 -4.07
N LEU A 43 2.60 3.09 -3.76
CA LEU A 43 3.06 3.22 -2.38
C LEU A 43 1.97 3.82 -1.49
N SER A 44 1.24 4.81 -1.99
CA SER A 44 0.14 5.40 -1.23
C SER A 44 -0.93 4.36 -0.93
N LEU A 45 -1.24 3.53 -1.92
CA LEU A 45 -2.24 2.49 -1.74
C LEU A 45 -1.77 1.47 -0.70
N ALA A 46 -0.50 1.08 -0.76
CA ALA A 46 0.06 0.17 0.22
C ALA A 46 -0.06 0.72 1.63
N HIS A 47 0.26 1.99 1.79
CA HIS A 47 0.19 2.64 3.09
C HIS A 47 -1.26 2.71 3.60
N SER A 48 -2.21 2.92 2.70
CA SER A 48 -3.62 2.93 3.07
C SER A 48 -4.07 1.57 3.58
N TYR A 49 -3.65 0.51 2.90
CA TYR A 49 -3.97 -0.84 3.35
C TYR A 49 -3.32 -1.14 4.70
N GLU A 50 -2.07 -0.73 4.88
CA GLU A 50 -1.38 -0.95 6.14
C GLU A 50 -2.08 -0.20 7.28
N PHE A 51 -2.53 1.01 7.00
CA PHE A 51 -3.27 1.78 7.98
C PHE A 51 -4.58 1.10 8.34
N ALA A 52 -5.29 0.57 7.35
CA ALA A 52 -6.54 -0.14 7.57
C ALA A 52 -6.31 -1.38 8.44
N GLU A 53 -5.22 -2.10 8.20
CA GLU A 53 -4.89 -3.26 9.00
C GLU A 53 -4.65 -2.88 10.45
N ARG A 54 -3.91 -1.79 10.67
CA ARG A 54 -3.65 -1.34 12.03
C ARG A 54 -4.92 -0.91 12.73
N LEU A 55 -5.79 -0.21 12.00
CA LEU A 55 -7.07 0.19 12.57
C LEU A 55 -7.93 -1.00 12.92
N SER A 56 -7.93 -2.01 12.08
CA SER A 56 -8.69 -3.21 12.33
C SER A 56 -8.24 -3.89 13.62
N GLY A 57 -6.91 -4.02 13.79
CA GLY A 57 -6.36 -4.59 15.01
C GLY A 57 -6.70 -3.76 16.23
N PHE A 58 -6.59 -2.45 16.10
CA PHE A 58 -6.91 -1.54 17.18
C PHE A 58 -8.39 -1.64 17.57
N THR A 59 -9.26 -1.70 16.58
CA THR A 59 -10.69 -1.81 16.82
C THR A 59 -11.03 -3.09 17.56
N ASP A 60 -10.40 -4.20 17.18
CA ASP A 60 -10.61 -5.46 17.87
C ASP A 60 -10.16 -5.38 19.31
N GLU A 61 -9.02 -4.75 19.54
CA GLU A 61 -8.49 -4.57 20.87
C GLU A 61 -9.44 -3.76 21.74
N VAL A 62 -9.94 -2.66 21.20
CA VAL A 62 -10.87 -1.80 21.91
C VAL A 62 -12.15 -2.55 22.24
N LYS A 63 -12.67 -3.31 21.29
CA LYS A 63 -13.89 -4.08 21.51
C LYS A 63 -13.74 -5.08 22.65
N ARG A 64 -12.56 -5.67 22.77
CA ARG A 64 -12.33 -6.63 23.84
C ARG A 64 -12.36 -5.99 25.21
N HIS A 65 -11.98 -4.71 25.29
CA HIS A 65 -11.87 -4.02 26.56
C HIS A 65 -13.12 -3.21 26.91
N LEU A 66 -14.07 -3.14 26.01
CA LEU A 66 -15.30 -2.42 26.27
C LEU A 66 -16.25 -3.28 27.10
N PRO A 67 -16.90 -2.68 28.07
CA PRO A 67 -17.89 -3.44 28.86
C PRO A 67 -19.06 -3.84 27.98
N LYS A 68 -19.55 -5.03 28.20
CA LYS A 68 -20.72 -5.50 27.48
C LYS A 68 -21.99 -5.10 28.24
N LYS A 69 -22.98 -4.75 27.48
CA LYS A 69 -24.25 -4.35 28.07
C LYS A 69 -25.33 -5.39 27.97
#